data_267407eeaec7c93765b364408b1ab382
#
_entry.id   267407eeaec7c93765b364408b1ab382
#
_cell.length_a   1.000
_cell.length_b   1.000
_cell.length_c   1.000
_cell.angle_alpha   90.00
_cell.angle_beta   90.00
_cell.angle_gamma   90.00
#
_symmetry.space_group_name_H-M   'P 1'
#
loop_
_entity.id
_entity.type
_entity.pdbx_description
1 polymer ?
#
loop_
_entity_poly.entity_id
_entity_poly.type
_entity_poly.pdbx_seq_one_letter_code
_entity_poly.pdbx_strand_id
1 'polypeptide(L)' 'MLEVVTMKEIDAIFEVTDALGIHREMLVIPLGPGSPGRVRRMPSGKLEIVVDAERPIEEWVKELPGLITAAQQR' A
#
# COMPACT_ATOMS: atom_id res chain seq x y z
N MET A 1 9.74 -10.83 -10.12
CA MET A 1 10.03 -9.93 -8.97
C MET A 1 9.91 -8.47 -9.41
N LEU A 2 9.18 -7.67 -8.63
CA LEU A 2 9.05 -6.24 -8.90
C LEU A 2 10.28 -5.51 -8.37
N GLU A 3 10.95 -4.75 -9.24
CA GLU A 3 12.15 -4.00 -8.86
C GLU A 3 11.85 -2.55 -8.51
N VAL A 4 10.82 -1.99 -9.11
CA VAL A 4 10.39 -0.63 -8.84
C VAL A 4 8.87 -0.54 -8.98
N VAL A 5 8.27 0.25 -8.10
CA VAL A 5 6.81 0.48 -8.14
C VAL A 5 6.50 1.41 -9.32
N THR A 6 5.54 1.00 -10.14
CA THR A 6 5.11 1.74 -11.33
C THR A 6 3.70 2.29 -11.12
N MET A 7 3.20 3.04 -12.09
CA MET A 7 1.83 3.57 -12.02
C MET A 7 0.79 2.46 -11.96
N LYS A 8 1.08 1.28 -12.52
CA LYS A 8 0.16 0.15 -12.43
C LYS A 8 -0.12 -0.22 -10.96
N GLU A 9 0.93 -0.32 -10.16
CA GLU A 9 0.81 -0.64 -8.74
C GLU A 9 0.16 0.50 -7.97
N ILE A 10 0.56 1.73 -8.26
CA ILE A 10 0.02 2.91 -7.58
C ILE A 10 -1.47 3.04 -7.84
N ASP A 11 -1.90 2.88 -9.10
CA ASP A 11 -3.32 2.98 -9.46
C ASP A 11 -4.15 1.89 -8.76
N ALA A 12 -3.62 0.67 -8.69
CA ALA A 12 -4.30 -0.43 -8.01
C ALA A 12 -4.46 -0.13 -6.51
N ILE A 13 -3.45 0.45 -5.88
CA ILE A 13 -3.51 0.85 -4.48
C ILE A 13 -4.55 1.96 -4.29
N PHE A 14 -4.56 2.94 -5.18
CA PHE A 14 -5.51 4.05 -5.08
C PHE A 14 -6.96 3.58 -5.21
N GLU A 15 -7.24 2.57 -6.04
CA GLU A 15 -8.59 2.01 -6.12
C GLU A 15 -9.04 1.48 -4.76
N VAL A 16 -8.17 0.80 -4.05
CA VAL A 16 -8.47 0.26 -2.72
C VAL A 16 -8.64 1.38 -1.71
N THR A 17 -7.71 2.32 -1.66
CA THR A 17 -7.74 3.40 -0.66
C THR A 17 -8.89 4.37 -0.91
N ASP A 18 -9.20 4.66 -2.17
CA ASP A 18 -10.36 5.49 -2.51
C ASP A 18 -11.65 4.82 -2.04
N ALA A 19 -11.78 3.51 -2.23
CA ALA A 19 -12.95 2.76 -1.78
C ALA A 19 -13.08 2.77 -0.26
N LEU A 20 -11.97 2.88 0.46
CA LEU A 20 -11.96 2.97 1.92
C LEU A 20 -12.13 4.40 2.44
N GLY A 21 -12.24 5.37 1.54
CA GLY A 21 -12.39 6.77 1.94
C GLY A 21 -11.11 7.43 2.43
N ILE A 22 -9.97 6.88 2.06
CA ILE A 22 -8.68 7.43 2.47
C ILE A 22 -8.14 8.35 1.38
N HIS A 23 -7.86 9.60 1.72
CA HIS A 23 -7.31 10.56 0.76
C HIS A 23 -5.92 10.15 0.32
N ARG A 24 -5.63 10.32 -0.98
CA ARG A 24 -4.33 9.98 -1.55
C ARG A 24 -3.17 10.73 -0.91
N GLU A 25 -3.41 11.95 -0.47
CA GLU A 25 -2.40 12.76 0.20
C GLU A 25 -1.97 12.20 1.56
N MET A 26 -2.76 11.27 2.11
CA MET A 26 -2.43 10.59 3.36
C MET A 26 -1.56 9.37 3.15
N LEU A 27 -1.19 9.08 1.90
CA LEU A 27 -0.44 7.88 1.56
C LEU A 27 1.00 8.24 1.20
N VAL A 28 1.92 7.38 1.63
CA VAL A 28 3.31 7.40 1.19
C VAL A 28 3.58 6.03 0.58
N ILE A 29 3.91 6.01 -0.71
CA ILE A 29 4.17 4.78 -1.43
C ILE A 29 5.61 4.83 -1.93
N PRO A 30 6.56 4.22 -1.19
CA PRO A 30 7.95 4.20 -1.65
C PRO A 30 8.06 3.48 -3.00
N LEU A 31 8.90 3.97 -3.88
CA LEU A 31 9.11 3.34 -5.17
C LEU A 31 9.91 2.04 -5.06
N GLY A 32 10.62 1.83 -3.95
CA GLY A 32 11.29 0.57 -3.67
C GLY A 32 10.34 -0.40 -3.00
N PRO A 33 9.98 -1.52 -3.66
CA PRO A 33 9.13 -2.52 -3.03
C PRO A 33 9.88 -3.30 -1.95
N GLY A 34 9.13 -4.02 -1.13
CA GLY A 34 9.68 -4.83 -0.06
C GLY A 34 9.27 -6.28 -0.17
N SER A 35 9.89 -7.11 0.63
CA SER A 35 9.56 -8.53 0.70
C SER A 35 9.56 -8.96 2.16
N PRO A 36 8.37 -9.16 2.74
CA PRO A 36 7.04 -8.98 2.14
C PRO A 36 6.63 -7.51 2.05
N GLY A 37 5.55 -7.26 1.32
CA GLY A 37 4.90 -5.94 1.35
C GLY A 37 4.27 -5.69 2.72
N ARG A 38 4.08 -4.43 3.08
CA ARG A 38 3.54 -4.08 4.39
C ARG A 38 2.92 -2.70 4.38
N VAL A 39 2.12 -2.44 5.39
CA VAL A 39 1.52 -1.12 5.63
C VAL A 39 1.83 -0.75 7.08
N ARG A 40 2.25 0.50 7.30
CA ARG A 40 2.44 1.00 8.65
C ARG A 40 1.95 2.44 8.76
N ARG A 41 1.54 2.82 9.94
CA ARG A 41 1.19 4.20 10.23
C ARG A 41 2.44 4.96 10.64
N MET A 42 2.70 6.06 9.94
CA MET A 42 3.86 6.89 10.24
C MET A 42 3.57 7.84 11.40
N PRO A 43 4.60 8.35 12.07
CA PRO A 43 4.41 9.34 13.14
C PRO A 43 3.64 10.58 12.69
N SER A 44 3.69 10.91 11.40
CA SER A 44 2.95 12.04 10.82
C SER A 44 1.45 11.78 10.71
N GLY A 45 1.01 10.54 10.94
CA GLY A 45 -0.37 10.11 10.72
C GLY A 45 -0.63 9.57 9.33
N LYS A 46 0.32 9.69 8.42
CA LYS A 46 0.19 9.13 7.07
C LYS A 46 0.42 7.62 7.10
N LEU A 47 -0.06 6.94 6.07
CA LEU A 47 0.14 5.50 5.90
C LEU A 47 1.24 5.27 4.87
N GLU A 48 2.26 4.50 5.26
CA GLU A 48 3.28 4.06 4.34
C GLU A 48 2.89 2.68 3.82
N ILE A 49 2.76 2.57 2.50
CA ILE A 49 2.37 1.32 1.84
C ILE A 49 3.56 0.83 1.03
N VAL A 50 4.23 -0.21 1.54
CA VAL A 50 5.36 -0.84 0.85
C VAL A 50 4.81 -1.99 0.02
N VAL A 51 4.93 -1.86 -1.31
CA VAL A 51 4.40 -2.84 -2.25
C VAL A 51 5.17 -4.14 -2.15
N ASP A 52 4.47 -5.27 -2.21
CA ASP A 52 5.10 -6.58 -2.18
C ASP A 52 5.84 -6.85 -3.50
N ALA A 53 7.13 -7.15 -3.39
CA ALA A 53 7.99 -7.40 -4.56
C ALA A 53 7.77 -8.79 -5.16
N GLU A 54 7.26 -9.73 -4.38
CA GLU A 54 7.20 -11.14 -4.77
C GLU A 54 5.83 -11.56 -5.29
N ARG A 55 4.79 -10.77 -5.04
CA ARG A 55 3.42 -11.11 -5.42
C ARG A 55 2.90 -10.15 -6.47
N PRO A 56 2.10 -10.63 -7.45
CA PRO A 56 1.43 -9.74 -8.39
C PRO A 56 0.55 -8.74 -7.64
N ILE A 57 0.51 -7.50 -8.12
CA ILE A 57 -0.28 -6.45 -7.46
C ILE A 57 -1.77 -6.84 -7.40
N GLU A 58 -2.28 -7.52 -8.42
CA GLU A 58 -3.68 -7.94 -8.46
C GLU A 58 -4.06 -8.87 -7.32
N GLU A 59 -3.08 -9.62 -6.80
CA GLU A 59 -3.33 -10.51 -5.66
C GLU A 59 -3.06 -9.81 -4.34
N TRP A 60 -1.97 -9.05 -4.27
CA TRP A 60 -1.59 -8.39 -3.03
C TRP A 60 -2.61 -7.36 -2.57
N VAL A 61 -3.26 -6.64 -3.51
CA VAL A 61 -4.27 -5.65 -3.15
C VAL A 61 -5.49 -6.26 -2.45
N LYS A 62 -5.71 -7.56 -2.58
CA LYS A 62 -6.79 -8.23 -1.87
C LYS A 62 -6.54 -8.26 -0.35
N GLU A 63 -5.29 -8.23 0.05
CA GLU A 63 -4.92 -8.20 1.46
C GLU A 63 -4.77 -6.78 1.99
N LEU A 64 -4.69 -5.80 1.10
CA LEU A 64 -4.41 -4.42 1.46
C LEU A 64 -5.43 -3.83 2.44
N PRO A 65 -6.76 -4.02 2.26
CA PRO A 65 -7.72 -3.47 3.23
C PRO A 65 -7.47 -3.94 4.66
N GLY A 66 -7.16 -5.23 4.83
CA GLY A 66 -6.85 -5.78 6.16
C GLY A 66 -5.57 -5.20 6.74
N LEU A 67 -4.55 -5.03 5.91
CA LEU A 67 -3.28 -4.44 6.34
C LEU A 67 -3.46 -2.98 6.76
N ILE A 68 -4.26 -2.22 6.02
CA ILE A 68 -4.55 -0.83 6.34
C ILE A 68 -5.31 -0.74 7.66
N THR A 69 -6.34 -1.57 7.82
CA THR A 69 -7.13 -1.59 9.06
C THR A 69 -6.25 -1.90 10.26
N ALA A 70 -5.38 -2.90 10.15
CA ALA A 70 -4.46 -3.26 11.22
C ALA A 70 -3.51 -2.10 11.55
N ALA A 71 -3.00 -1.39 10.55
CA ALA A 71 -2.11 -0.26 10.75
C ALA A 71 -2.81 0.90 11.43
N GLN A 72 -4.08 1.14 11.11
CA GLN A 72 -4.86 2.24 11.69
C GLN A 72 -5.28 1.98 13.13
N GLN A 73 -5.31 0.71 13.54
CA GLN A 73 -5.72 0.34 14.91
C GLN A 73 -4.61 0.44 15.94
N ARG A 74 -3.40 0.78 15.53
CA ARG A 74 -2.26 0.88 16.44
C ARG A 74 -2.06 2.27 16.98
#